data_7d8d50967e08a7d3b827e9ba2f4ad280
#
_entry.id   7d8d50967e08a7d3b827e9ba2f4ad280
#
_cell.length_a   1.000
_cell.length_b   1.000
_cell.length_c   1.000
_cell.angle_alpha   90.00
_cell.angle_beta   90.00
_cell.angle_gamma   90.00
#
_symmetry.space_group_name_H-M   'P 1'
#
loop_
_entity.id
_entity.type
_entity.pdbx_description
1 polymer ?
#
loop_
_entity_poly.entity_id
_entity_poly.type
_entity_poly.pdbx_seq_one_letter_code
_entity_poly.pdbx_strand_id
1 'polypeptide(L)'
;PAVLEASHTNAPLMVLTADRPAMLRKTGANQTTEQARIFGKAVRYFADVDGPVYPMELPLDSLRNGPIHLNLQFDEPLLSDDSSDWLSQINVAPKEFVARTKPGTLRLVGARGVVVIGHDRGGLTVEEISRFTKVLGWPIITEDPLSFPDAIAHASIFLASPEIRSTLIPQSVLVIGRTTLSRSINAFIKSSPITYVVDQRLATVDSDRQADRKFTELPDLQGVIQSDEWIAKWNKVSERAQKLIGSLDGWNEAVIARTIAATIPDNTALFVSSSRPIRDLEGFAHPRGGVHTYA
;
A
#
# COMPACT_ATOMS: atom_id res chain seq x y z
N PRO A 1 -9.38 5.44 -15.25
CA PRO A 1 -8.17 5.44 -14.42
C PRO A 1 -8.44 4.87 -13.02
N ALA A 2 -9.42 5.40 -12.25
CA ALA A 2 -9.67 4.98 -10.87
C ALA A 2 -9.92 3.47 -10.70
N VAL A 3 -10.70 2.86 -11.58
CA VAL A 3 -10.98 1.41 -11.55
C VAL A 3 -9.73 0.58 -11.84
N LEU A 4 -8.87 1.04 -12.75
CA LEU A 4 -7.59 0.38 -13.02
C LEU A 4 -6.65 0.48 -11.81
N GLU A 5 -6.56 1.64 -11.19
CA GLU A 5 -5.77 1.82 -9.96
C GLU A 5 -6.28 0.90 -8.84
N ALA A 6 -7.59 0.92 -8.57
CA ALA A 6 -8.20 0.01 -7.62
C ALA A 6 -7.95 -1.48 -7.96
N SER A 7 -7.91 -1.83 -9.25
CA SER A 7 -7.58 -3.18 -9.70
C SER A 7 -6.13 -3.57 -9.39
N HIS A 8 -5.19 -2.66 -9.59
CA HIS A 8 -3.77 -2.92 -9.35
C HIS A 8 -3.41 -2.91 -7.87
N THR A 9 -4.07 -2.05 -7.09
CA THR A 9 -3.86 -1.97 -5.64
C THR A 9 -4.70 -2.97 -4.85
N ASN A 10 -5.61 -3.72 -5.52
CA ASN A 10 -6.64 -4.55 -4.91
C ASN A 10 -7.53 -3.76 -3.92
N ALA A 11 -7.72 -2.47 -4.17
CA ALA A 11 -8.59 -1.64 -3.35
C ALA A 11 -10.07 -2.05 -3.55
N PRO A 12 -10.85 -2.22 -2.47
CA PRO A 12 -12.27 -2.51 -2.56
C PRO A 12 -13.01 -1.29 -3.10
N LEU A 13 -13.47 -1.37 -4.34
CA LEU A 13 -14.23 -0.33 -5.01
C LEU A 13 -15.48 -0.93 -5.64
N MET A 14 -16.66 -0.48 -5.22
CA MET A 14 -17.93 -0.82 -5.86
C MET A 14 -18.31 0.29 -6.84
N VAL A 15 -18.37 -0.06 -8.11
CA VAL A 15 -18.81 0.86 -9.18
C VAL A 15 -20.26 0.55 -9.51
N LEU A 16 -21.13 1.51 -9.31
CA LEU A 16 -22.54 1.45 -9.68
C LEU A 16 -22.76 2.36 -10.89
N THR A 17 -23.22 1.80 -12.00
CA THR A 17 -23.55 2.58 -13.19
C THR A 17 -25.04 2.42 -13.52
N ALA A 18 -25.72 3.54 -13.71
CA ALA A 18 -27.09 3.54 -14.23
C ALA A 18 -27.06 3.33 -15.74
N ASP A 19 -27.92 2.49 -16.25
CA ASP A 19 -28.06 2.20 -17.69
C ASP A 19 -29.52 2.17 -18.11
N ARG A 20 -29.76 2.33 -19.42
CA ARG A 20 -31.06 2.09 -20.05
C ARG A 20 -31.35 0.58 -20.07
N PRO A 21 -32.66 0.19 -20.12
CA PRO A 21 -33.02 -1.21 -20.27
C PRO A 21 -32.35 -1.89 -21.47
N ALA A 22 -32.05 -3.17 -21.34
CA ALA A 22 -31.36 -3.93 -22.40
C ALA A 22 -32.05 -3.85 -23.77
N MET A 23 -33.38 -3.75 -23.80
CA MET A 23 -34.16 -3.63 -25.02
C MET A 23 -33.87 -2.35 -25.84
N LEU A 24 -33.40 -1.29 -25.16
CA LEU A 24 -33.05 -0.02 -25.80
C LEU A 24 -31.59 0.03 -26.28
N ARG A 25 -30.76 -0.93 -25.90
CA ARG A 25 -29.38 -0.98 -26.34
C ARG A 25 -29.30 -1.29 -27.85
N LYS A 26 -28.37 -0.65 -28.55
CA LYS A 26 -28.15 -0.80 -30.01
C LYS A 26 -29.32 -0.35 -30.89
N THR A 27 -30.28 0.37 -30.35
CA THR A 27 -31.41 0.92 -31.12
C THR A 27 -31.17 2.35 -31.58
N GLY A 28 -30.11 3.01 -31.12
CA GLY A 28 -29.88 4.43 -31.32
C GLY A 28 -30.69 5.33 -30.38
N ALA A 29 -31.30 4.77 -29.33
CA ALA A 29 -32.01 5.54 -28.33
C ALA A 29 -31.06 6.54 -27.63
N ASN A 30 -31.58 7.72 -27.27
CA ASN A 30 -30.83 8.77 -26.62
C ASN A 30 -30.17 8.25 -25.32
N GLN A 31 -28.96 8.73 -25.03
CA GLN A 31 -28.22 8.42 -23.81
C GLN A 31 -27.94 6.91 -23.62
N THR A 32 -27.80 6.16 -24.68
CA THR A 32 -27.38 4.75 -24.65
C THR A 32 -25.92 4.65 -25.07
N THR A 33 -25.18 3.81 -24.35
CA THR A 33 -23.80 3.41 -24.70
C THR A 33 -23.54 1.98 -24.24
N GLU A 34 -22.48 1.39 -24.72
CA GLU A 34 -22.07 0.03 -24.30
C GLU A 34 -21.44 0.08 -22.91
N GLN A 35 -22.25 0.14 -21.86
CA GLN A 35 -21.77 0.18 -20.47
C GLN A 35 -21.48 -1.22 -19.90
N ALA A 36 -22.20 -2.24 -20.38
CA ALA A 36 -22.00 -3.60 -19.95
C ALA A 36 -20.54 -4.02 -20.14
N ARG A 37 -19.88 -4.41 -19.04
CA ARG A 37 -18.46 -4.80 -19.01
C ARG A 37 -17.47 -3.73 -19.49
N ILE A 38 -17.79 -2.45 -19.43
CA ILE A 38 -16.91 -1.34 -19.85
C ILE A 38 -15.54 -1.38 -19.17
N PHE A 39 -15.44 -1.93 -17.97
CA PHE A 39 -14.18 -2.08 -17.24
C PHE A 39 -13.43 -3.38 -17.55
N GLY A 40 -14.01 -4.27 -18.36
CA GLY A 40 -13.37 -5.51 -18.81
C GLY A 40 -12.80 -6.34 -17.66
N LYS A 41 -11.50 -6.66 -17.76
CA LYS A 41 -10.77 -7.45 -16.77
C LYS A 41 -10.29 -6.65 -15.55
N ALA A 42 -10.51 -5.35 -15.52
CA ALA A 42 -10.11 -4.52 -14.39
C ALA A 42 -10.98 -4.75 -13.14
N VAL A 43 -12.17 -5.32 -13.30
CA VAL A 43 -13.06 -5.67 -12.17
C VAL A 43 -13.00 -7.16 -11.85
N ARG A 44 -13.17 -7.50 -10.58
CA ARG A 44 -13.19 -8.89 -10.08
C ARG A 44 -14.54 -9.55 -10.25
N TYR A 45 -15.59 -8.74 -10.32
CA TYR A 45 -16.96 -9.18 -10.54
C TYR A 45 -17.71 -8.16 -11.39
N PHE A 46 -18.62 -8.64 -12.21
CA PHE A 46 -19.53 -7.83 -13.00
C PHE A 46 -20.92 -8.44 -12.97
N ALA A 47 -21.93 -7.61 -12.74
CA ALA A 47 -23.32 -7.97 -12.97
C ALA A 47 -24.02 -6.86 -13.77
N ASP A 48 -24.82 -7.28 -14.74
CA ASP A 48 -25.79 -6.45 -15.45
C ASP A 48 -27.16 -6.76 -14.86
N VAL A 49 -27.66 -5.83 -14.03
CA VAL A 49 -28.86 -6.04 -13.21
C VAL A 49 -30.07 -5.50 -13.95
N ASP A 50 -30.96 -6.40 -14.31
CA ASP A 50 -32.23 -6.13 -15.01
C ASP A 50 -33.40 -6.37 -14.06
N GLY A 51 -34.09 -5.29 -13.70
CA GLY A 51 -35.26 -5.33 -12.83
C GLY A 51 -34.97 -5.48 -11.33
N PRO A 52 -36.02 -5.58 -10.51
CA PRO A 52 -35.90 -5.66 -9.06
C PRO A 52 -35.31 -7.01 -8.62
N VAL A 53 -34.07 -6.98 -8.16
CA VAL A 53 -33.41 -8.14 -7.56
C VAL A 53 -33.48 -8.00 -6.03
N TYR A 54 -34.25 -8.86 -5.38
CA TYR A 54 -34.37 -8.82 -3.92
C TYR A 54 -34.48 -10.24 -3.34
N PRO A 55 -33.67 -10.58 -2.33
CA PRO A 55 -32.47 -9.88 -1.86
C PRO A 55 -31.31 -10.00 -2.84
N MET A 56 -30.54 -8.94 -3.01
CA MET A 56 -29.33 -8.96 -3.81
C MET A 56 -28.15 -9.44 -2.95
N GLU A 57 -27.55 -10.55 -3.33
CA GLU A 57 -26.31 -11.01 -2.72
C GLU A 57 -25.13 -10.24 -3.32
N LEU A 58 -24.53 -9.38 -2.51
CA LEU A 58 -23.33 -8.65 -2.93
C LEU A 58 -22.11 -9.59 -2.91
N PRO A 59 -21.28 -9.58 -3.94
CA PRO A 59 -20.09 -10.43 -4.04
C PRO A 59 -18.95 -9.86 -3.19
N LEU A 60 -19.13 -9.87 -1.86
CA LEU A 60 -18.20 -9.27 -0.91
C LEU A 60 -16.78 -9.85 -0.98
N ASP A 61 -16.66 -11.15 -1.28
CA ASP A 61 -15.34 -11.77 -1.45
C ASP A 61 -14.60 -11.26 -2.69
N SER A 62 -15.33 -10.99 -3.76
CA SER A 62 -14.75 -10.34 -4.95
C SER A 62 -14.36 -8.90 -4.67
N LEU A 63 -15.19 -8.16 -3.92
CA LEU A 63 -14.93 -6.77 -3.51
C LEU A 63 -13.68 -6.65 -2.63
N ARG A 64 -13.42 -7.64 -1.76
CA ARG A 64 -12.19 -7.67 -0.94
C ARG A 64 -10.90 -7.75 -1.77
N ASN A 65 -10.99 -8.34 -2.95
CA ASN A 65 -9.85 -8.59 -3.82
C ASN A 65 -9.70 -7.54 -4.93
N GLY A 66 -10.49 -6.47 -4.90
CA GLY A 66 -10.42 -5.38 -5.87
C GLY A 66 -11.78 -4.87 -6.30
N PRO A 67 -11.86 -4.09 -7.38
CA PRO A 67 -13.10 -3.45 -7.80
C PRO A 67 -14.13 -4.45 -8.36
N ILE A 68 -15.40 -4.14 -8.12
CA ILE A 68 -16.55 -4.78 -8.73
C ILE A 68 -17.41 -3.77 -9.47
N HIS A 69 -18.15 -4.20 -10.47
CA HIS A 69 -19.05 -3.35 -11.26
C HIS A 69 -20.46 -3.93 -11.30
N LEU A 70 -21.43 -3.15 -10.88
CA LEU A 70 -22.84 -3.44 -11.02
C LEU A 70 -23.44 -2.41 -11.98
N ASN A 71 -23.88 -2.86 -13.14
CA ASN A 71 -24.58 -2.03 -14.12
C ASN A 71 -26.08 -2.19 -13.89
N LEU A 72 -26.74 -1.13 -13.43
CA LEU A 72 -28.12 -1.15 -12.97
C LEU A 72 -29.01 -0.57 -14.08
N GLN A 73 -29.92 -1.39 -14.58
CA GLN A 73 -30.85 -0.97 -15.63
C GLN A 73 -32.06 -0.32 -14.98
N PHE A 74 -32.45 0.86 -15.49
CA PHE A 74 -33.62 1.60 -15.04
C PHE A 74 -34.56 1.85 -16.21
N ASP A 75 -35.83 1.54 -16.00
CA ASP A 75 -36.92 1.85 -16.91
C ASP A 75 -37.85 2.93 -16.33
N GLU A 76 -38.71 3.48 -17.11
CA GLU A 76 -39.73 4.45 -16.67
C GLU A 76 -40.89 3.73 -15.94
N PRO A 77 -41.48 4.37 -14.90
CA PRO A 77 -41.13 5.68 -14.35
C PRO A 77 -39.86 5.64 -13.48
N LEU A 78 -38.96 6.64 -13.63
CA LEU A 78 -37.71 6.74 -12.89
C LEU A 78 -37.89 7.16 -11.41
N LEU A 79 -39.05 7.75 -11.11
CA LEU A 79 -39.41 8.11 -9.73
C LEU A 79 -40.45 7.12 -9.24
N SER A 80 -40.22 6.56 -8.06
CA SER A 80 -41.18 5.70 -7.41
C SER A 80 -42.31 6.52 -6.80
N ASP A 81 -43.55 6.02 -6.94
CA ASP A 81 -44.70 6.54 -6.22
C ASP A 81 -44.73 6.06 -4.74
N ASP A 82 -43.80 5.19 -4.37
CA ASP A 82 -43.66 4.67 -3.00
C ASP A 82 -43.12 5.76 -2.07
N SER A 83 -43.95 6.22 -1.17
CA SER A 83 -43.60 7.17 -0.10
C SER A 83 -43.29 6.49 1.24
N SER A 84 -43.17 5.17 1.26
CA SER A 84 -42.87 4.43 2.47
C SER A 84 -41.43 4.69 2.93
N ASP A 85 -41.24 4.70 4.26
CA ASP A 85 -39.92 4.79 4.88
C ASP A 85 -39.23 3.39 4.90
N TRP A 86 -38.88 2.91 3.70
CA TRP A 86 -38.21 1.61 3.57
C TRP A 86 -36.78 1.63 4.09
N LEU A 87 -36.14 2.81 4.15
CA LEU A 87 -34.77 2.93 4.68
C LEU A 87 -34.69 2.61 6.16
N SER A 88 -35.71 2.94 6.95
CA SER A 88 -35.76 2.60 8.39
C SER A 88 -35.81 1.09 8.66
N GLN A 89 -36.21 0.31 7.67
CA GLN A 89 -36.28 -1.16 7.74
C GLN A 89 -34.95 -1.84 7.40
N ILE A 90 -33.98 -1.09 6.84
CA ILE A 90 -32.67 -1.62 6.51
C ILE A 90 -31.79 -1.64 7.75
N ASN A 91 -31.61 -2.81 8.32
CA ASN A 91 -30.64 -3.02 9.38
C ASN A 91 -29.27 -3.32 8.79
N VAL A 92 -28.42 -2.31 8.68
CA VAL A 92 -27.01 -2.48 8.28
C VAL A 92 -26.22 -2.90 9.53
N ALA A 93 -26.26 -4.17 9.87
CA ALA A 93 -25.31 -4.70 10.83
C ALA A 93 -23.93 -4.73 10.19
N PRO A 94 -22.90 -4.08 10.78
CA PRO A 94 -21.54 -4.27 10.31
C PRO A 94 -21.20 -5.76 10.40
N LYS A 95 -21.04 -6.40 9.26
CA LYS A 95 -20.53 -7.77 9.26
C LYS A 95 -19.10 -7.69 9.76
N GLU A 96 -18.86 -8.15 10.99
CA GLU A 96 -17.49 -8.35 11.45
C GLU A 96 -16.79 -9.25 10.43
N PHE A 97 -15.74 -8.73 9.83
CA PHE A 97 -14.90 -9.50 8.93
C PHE A 97 -14.06 -10.48 9.75
N VAL A 98 -14.66 -11.60 10.10
CA VAL A 98 -13.94 -12.70 10.73
C VAL A 98 -13.43 -13.61 9.64
N ALA A 99 -12.15 -13.54 9.38
CA ALA A 99 -11.26 -14.68 9.13
C ALA A 99 -9.82 -14.16 8.99
N ARG A 100 -9.23 -13.78 10.10
CA ARG A 100 -7.78 -13.82 10.18
C ARG A 100 -7.40 -15.30 10.30
N THR A 101 -6.75 -15.84 9.29
CA THR A 101 -5.95 -17.05 9.47
C THR A 101 -5.00 -16.79 10.62
N LYS A 102 -4.72 -17.81 11.46
CA LYS A 102 -3.73 -17.64 12.53
C LYS A 102 -2.43 -17.09 11.92
N PRO A 103 -1.82 -16.04 12.49
CA PRO A 103 -0.58 -15.51 11.97
C PRO A 103 0.46 -16.62 11.86
N GLY A 104 1.15 -16.67 10.73
CA GLY A 104 2.24 -17.63 10.56
C GLY A 104 3.39 -17.30 11.52
N THR A 105 4.22 -18.28 11.85
CA THR A 105 5.40 -18.06 12.68
C THR A 105 6.61 -17.77 11.82
N LEU A 106 7.32 -16.67 12.09
CA LEU A 106 8.61 -16.33 11.52
C LEU A 106 9.72 -16.64 12.54
N ARG A 107 10.48 -17.68 12.25
CA ARG A 107 11.70 -17.97 13.00
C ARG A 107 12.84 -17.17 12.40
N LEU A 108 13.40 -16.27 13.18
CA LEU A 108 14.48 -15.40 12.75
C LEU A 108 15.82 -16.12 12.75
N VAL A 109 16.65 -15.83 11.74
CA VAL A 109 18.00 -16.36 11.61
C VAL A 109 18.97 -15.19 11.74
N GLY A 110 19.67 -15.13 12.88
CA GLY A 110 20.70 -14.11 13.15
C GLY A 110 20.16 -12.74 13.55
N ALA A 111 21.09 -11.86 13.93
CA ALA A 111 20.80 -10.54 14.51
C ALA A 111 20.83 -9.39 13.48
N ARG A 112 21.35 -9.63 12.28
CA ARG A 112 21.54 -8.60 11.26
C ARG A 112 20.43 -8.63 10.22
N GLY A 113 19.23 -8.22 10.61
CA GLY A 113 18.13 -8.05 9.70
C GLY A 113 17.84 -6.59 9.39
N VAL A 114 17.01 -6.34 8.37
CA VAL A 114 16.50 -5.02 7.98
C VAL A 114 15.04 -5.16 7.60
N VAL A 115 14.23 -4.19 8.01
CA VAL A 115 12.84 -4.06 7.56
C VAL A 115 12.79 -3.03 6.44
N VAL A 116 12.13 -3.35 5.34
CA VAL A 116 11.84 -2.42 4.24
C VAL A 116 10.34 -2.27 4.13
N ILE A 117 9.85 -1.04 4.26
CA ILE A 117 8.42 -0.71 4.22
C ILE A 117 8.15 0.08 2.95
N GLY A 118 7.34 -0.47 2.07
CA GLY A 118 6.85 0.25 0.89
C GLY A 118 5.79 1.29 1.26
N HIS A 119 5.51 2.20 0.36
CA HIS A 119 4.41 3.17 0.55
C HIS A 119 3.06 2.45 0.66
N ASP A 120 2.81 1.52 -0.26
CA ASP A 120 1.65 0.62 -0.20
C ASP A 120 1.93 -0.53 0.77
N ARG A 121 1.43 -0.40 1.98
CA ARG A 121 1.68 -1.29 3.14
C ARG A 121 0.85 -2.57 3.15
N GLY A 122 0.15 -2.88 2.06
CA GLY A 122 -0.62 -4.12 1.96
C GLY A 122 -1.81 -4.22 2.93
N GLY A 123 -2.41 -3.08 3.28
CA GLY A 123 -3.54 -3.02 4.21
C GLY A 123 -3.16 -2.97 5.69
N LEU A 124 -1.87 -3.01 6.02
CA LEU A 124 -1.38 -2.85 7.40
C LEU A 124 -1.33 -1.36 7.80
N THR A 125 -1.70 -1.07 9.03
CA THR A 125 -1.62 0.29 9.58
C THR A 125 -0.20 0.63 10.03
N VAL A 126 0.08 1.94 10.16
CA VAL A 126 1.36 2.43 10.70
C VAL A 126 1.58 1.91 12.12
N GLU A 127 0.53 1.88 12.94
CA GLU A 127 0.57 1.43 14.33
C GLU A 127 0.88 -0.07 14.45
N GLU A 128 0.29 -0.91 13.59
CA GLU A 128 0.58 -2.36 13.56
C GLU A 128 2.03 -2.60 13.19
N ILE A 129 2.51 -1.95 12.13
CA ILE A 129 3.89 -2.07 11.67
C ILE A 129 4.87 -1.56 12.74
N SER A 130 4.60 -0.39 13.33
CA SER A 130 5.48 0.20 14.35
C SER A 130 5.59 -0.67 15.60
N ARG A 131 4.48 -1.26 16.06
CA ARG A 131 4.52 -2.23 17.18
C ARG A 131 5.35 -3.47 16.85
N PHE A 132 5.17 -3.99 15.64
CA PHE A 132 5.89 -5.17 15.18
C PHE A 132 7.38 -4.90 15.04
N THR A 133 7.78 -3.82 14.39
CA THR A 133 9.18 -3.45 14.16
C THR A 133 9.91 -3.10 15.46
N LYS A 134 9.21 -2.53 16.45
CA LYS A 134 9.75 -2.28 17.78
C LYS A 134 10.12 -3.56 18.51
N VAL A 135 9.30 -4.61 18.40
CA VAL A 135 9.63 -5.94 18.96
C VAL A 135 10.81 -6.56 18.22
N LEU A 136 10.82 -6.43 16.89
CA LEU A 136 11.86 -7.00 16.04
C LEU A 136 13.22 -6.31 16.27
N GLY A 137 13.24 -4.99 16.46
CA GLY A 137 14.44 -4.21 16.75
C GLY A 137 15.47 -4.16 15.63
N TRP A 138 15.03 -4.29 14.38
CA TRP A 138 15.90 -4.16 13.20
C TRP A 138 15.84 -2.73 12.64
N PRO A 139 16.91 -2.26 11.96
CA PRO A 139 16.85 -1.02 11.19
C PRO A 139 15.68 -1.03 10.21
N ILE A 140 14.97 0.11 10.12
CA ILE A 140 13.80 0.29 9.27
C ILE A 140 14.18 1.19 8.11
N ILE A 141 13.91 0.77 6.89
CA ILE A 141 13.95 1.59 5.68
C ILE A 141 12.51 1.76 5.22
N THR A 142 12.10 2.97 4.86
CA THR A 142 10.73 3.22 4.40
C THR A 142 10.70 4.20 3.24
N GLU A 143 9.77 3.99 2.31
CA GLU A 143 9.43 4.94 1.25
C GLU A 143 8.60 6.12 1.77
N ASP A 144 7.98 5.96 2.96
CA ASP A 144 7.19 6.98 3.64
C ASP A 144 7.84 7.42 4.96
N PRO A 145 8.87 8.28 4.93
CA PRO A 145 9.57 8.73 6.12
C PRO A 145 8.72 9.61 7.05
N LEU A 146 7.59 10.14 6.57
CA LEU A 146 6.72 11.01 7.38
C LEU A 146 5.71 10.23 8.23
N SER A 147 5.63 8.91 8.07
CA SER A 147 4.81 8.04 8.92
C SER A 147 5.64 7.20 9.91
N PHE A 148 6.96 7.06 9.70
CA PHE A 148 7.81 6.18 10.51
C PHE A 148 9.00 6.94 11.11
N PRO A 149 8.85 7.55 12.30
CA PRO A 149 9.89 8.38 12.92
C PRO A 149 11.18 7.61 13.27
N ASP A 150 11.07 6.29 13.50
CA ASP A 150 12.20 5.44 13.86
C ASP A 150 12.96 4.88 12.63
N ALA A 151 12.59 5.32 11.42
CA ALA A 151 13.25 4.85 10.21
C ALA A 151 14.66 5.45 10.04
N ILE A 152 15.52 4.70 9.37
CA ILE A 152 16.86 5.15 8.97
C ILE A 152 16.72 6.22 7.87
N ALA A 153 17.16 7.42 8.16
CA ALA A 153 17.11 8.53 7.20
C ALA A 153 18.04 8.29 6.01
N HIS A 154 17.58 8.67 4.82
CA HIS A 154 18.40 8.76 3.60
C HIS A 154 18.95 7.42 3.09
N ALA A 155 18.34 6.29 3.46
CA ALA A 155 18.84 4.98 3.08
C ALA A 155 18.94 4.78 1.56
N SER A 156 17.97 5.28 0.79
CA SER A 156 17.98 5.19 -0.67
C SER A 156 19.15 5.93 -1.30
N ILE A 157 19.66 6.98 -0.65
CA ILE A 157 20.81 7.77 -1.12
C ILE A 157 22.12 7.02 -0.83
N PHE A 158 22.40 6.64 0.42
CA PHE A 158 23.70 6.04 0.73
C PHE A 158 23.82 4.59 0.23
N LEU A 159 22.74 3.83 0.11
CA LEU A 159 22.75 2.50 -0.49
C LEU A 159 22.94 2.52 -2.02
N ALA A 160 22.90 3.68 -2.66
CA ALA A 160 23.29 3.80 -4.05
C ALA A 160 24.81 3.55 -4.28
N SER A 161 25.66 3.80 -3.26
CA SER A 161 27.06 3.42 -3.28
C SER A 161 27.22 1.90 -3.08
N PRO A 162 27.83 1.17 -4.04
CA PRO A 162 28.12 -0.25 -3.89
C PRO A 162 29.03 -0.55 -2.70
N GLU A 163 30.00 0.34 -2.40
CA GLU A 163 30.93 0.21 -1.29
C GLU A 163 30.20 0.26 0.05
N ILE A 164 29.33 1.25 0.25
CA ILE A 164 28.51 1.36 1.47
C ILE A 164 27.56 0.18 1.58
N ARG A 165 26.86 -0.15 0.50
CA ARG A 165 25.92 -1.27 0.47
C ARG A 165 26.60 -2.59 0.83
N SER A 166 27.82 -2.85 0.36
CA SER A 166 28.57 -4.06 0.70
C SER A 166 28.89 -4.19 2.20
N THR A 167 29.04 -3.07 2.90
CA THR A 167 29.26 -3.07 4.37
C THR A 167 28.00 -3.31 5.18
N LEU A 168 26.83 -3.14 4.59
CA LEU A 168 25.52 -3.22 5.24
C LEU A 168 24.70 -4.44 4.79
N ILE A 169 25.34 -5.48 4.23
CA ILE A 169 24.64 -6.70 3.80
C ILE A 169 24.00 -7.37 5.01
N PRO A 170 22.65 -7.54 5.01
CA PRO A 170 21.93 -8.17 6.09
C PRO A 170 22.00 -9.70 5.97
N GLN A 171 21.63 -10.41 7.03
CA GLN A 171 21.38 -11.86 6.98
C GLN A 171 19.96 -12.14 6.43
N SER A 172 19.04 -11.22 6.67
CA SER A 172 17.68 -11.29 6.14
C SER A 172 17.05 -9.93 5.98
N VAL A 173 16.17 -9.81 5.00
CA VAL A 173 15.30 -8.63 4.78
C VAL A 173 13.85 -9.05 4.95
N LEU A 174 13.10 -8.23 5.67
CA LEU A 174 11.65 -8.32 5.76
C LEU A 174 11.02 -7.15 5.00
N VAL A 175 10.33 -7.45 3.91
CA VAL A 175 9.60 -6.46 3.12
C VAL A 175 8.15 -6.44 3.57
N ILE A 176 7.63 -5.27 3.93
CA ILE A 176 6.22 -5.06 4.29
C ILE A 176 5.55 -4.27 3.17
N GLY A 177 4.50 -4.86 2.60
CA GLY A 177 3.81 -4.33 1.43
C GLY A 177 4.62 -4.46 0.13
N ARG A 178 4.41 -3.54 -0.79
CA ARG A 178 5.19 -3.48 -2.05
C ARG A 178 6.58 -2.93 -1.79
N THR A 179 7.55 -3.35 -2.60
CA THR A 179 8.88 -2.75 -2.58
C THR A 179 8.83 -1.29 -3.02
N THR A 180 9.79 -0.49 -2.56
CA THR A 180 9.90 0.92 -2.92
C THR A 180 10.24 1.12 -4.40
N LEU A 181 10.03 2.32 -4.92
CA LEU A 181 10.45 2.70 -6.28
C LEU A 181 11.95 2.95 -6.39
N SER A 182 12.68 2.96 -5.29
CA SER A 182 14.12 3.19 -5.27
C SER A 182 14.90 1.99 -5.81
N ARG A 183 15.71 2.24 -6.84
CA ARG A 183 16.58 1.22 -7.43
C ARG A 183 17.66 0.73 -6.46
N SER A 184 18.18 1.62 -5.61
CA SER A 184 19.19 1.29 -4.61
C SER A 184 18.66 0.39 -3.51
N ILE A 185 17.43 0.65 -3.03
CA ILE A 185 16.75 -0.20 -2.06
C ILE A 185 16.44 -1.58 -2.67
N ASN A 186 15.93 -1.62 -3.89
CA ASN A 186 15.67 -2.89 -4.58
C ASN A 186 16.96 -3.70 -4.81
N ALA A 187 18.08 -3.05 -5.18
CA ALA A 187 19.37 -3.70 -5.28
C ALA A 187 19.88 -4.20 -3.93
N PHE A 188 19.58 -3.47 -2.83
CA PHE A 188 19.91 -3.89 -1.48
C PHE A 188 19.08 -5.12 -1.05
N ILE A 189 17.77 -5.13 -1.30
CA ILE A 189 16.91 -6.31 -1.02
C ILE A 189 17.48 -7.55 -1.73
N LYS A 190 17.85 -7.41 -3.03
CA LYS A 190 18.44 -8.50 -3.82
C LYS A 190 19.80 -8.99 -3.31
N SER A 191 20.52 -8.21 -2.52
CA SER A 191 21.80 -8.63 -1.91
C SER A 191 21.61 -9.46 -0.64
N SER A 192 20.39 -9.56 -0.11
CA SER A 192 20.08 -10.37 1.06
C SER A 192 20.03 -11.86 0.71
N PRO A 193 20.64 -12.73 1.51
CA PRO A 193 20.52 -14.17 1.31
C PRO A 193 19.13 -14.72 1.65
N ILE A 194 18.36 -14.02 2.48
CA ILE A 194 17.01 -14.43 2.88
C ILE A 194 16.09 -13.23 2.78
N THR A 195 14.95 -13.40 2.09
CA THR A 195 13.91 -12.38 1.94
C THR A 195 12.56 -12.89 2.40
N TYR A 196 11.93 -12.16 3.31
CA TYR A 196 10.56 -12.39 3.76
C TYR A 196 9.67 -11.27 3.23
N VAL A 197 8.43 -11.60 2.87
CA VAL A 197 7.43 -10.61 2.40
C VAL A 197 6.16 -10.75 3.24
N VAL A 198 5.65 -9.63 3.71
CA VAL A 198 4.35 -9.53 4.39
C VAL A 198 3.44 -8.65 3.55
N ASP A 199 2.40 -9.23 2.96
CA ASP A 199 1.36 -8.52 2.24
C ASP A 199 0.12 -9.41 2.10
N GLN A 200 -1.06 -8.87 2.33
CA GLN A 200 -2.32 -9.60 2.17
C GLN A 200 -2.55 -10.08 0.73
N ARG A 201 -1.87 -9.48 -0.25
CA ARG A 201 -2.02 -9.71 -1.69
C ARG A 201 -0.90 -10.58 -2.26
N LEU A 202 -0.64 -11.72 -1.68
CA LEU A 202 0.49 -12.62 -2.02
C LEU A 202 0.76 -12.84 -3.51
N ALA A 203 -0.26 -12.72 -4.36
CA ALA A 203 -0.13 -12.97 -5.78
C ALA A 203 0.61 -11.85 -6.54
N THR A 204 0.71 -10.63 -5.98
CA THR A 204 1.15 -9.44 -6.70
C THR A 204 2.33 -8.69 -6.09
N VAL A 205 2.88 -9.15 -4.96
CA VAL A 205 3.88 -8.37 -4.19
C VAL A 205 5.32 -8.79 -4.36
N ASP A 206 5.58 -9.93 -4.97
CA ASP A 206 6.93 -10.44 -5.20
C ASP A 206 7.20 -10.53 -6.70
N SER A 207 7.43 -9.39 -7.33
CA SER A 207 7.62 -9.27 -8.78
C SER A 207 8.85 -10.05 -9.27
N ASP A 208 9.88 -10.14 -8.45
CA ASP A 208 11.13 -10.82 -8.77
C ASP A 208 11.14 -12.30 -8.34
N ARG A 209 10.08 -12.78 -7.68
CA ARG A 209 9.94 -14.15 -7.16
C ARG A 209 11.11 -14.59 -6.27
N GLN A 210 11.59 -13.68 -5.42
CA GLN A 210 12.77 -13.88 -4.58
C GLN A 210 12.44 -14.11 -3.10
N ALA A 211 11.16 -14.03 -2.72
CA ALA A 211 10.77 -14.24 -1.33
C ALA A 211 10.91 -15.72 -0.93
N ASP A 212 11.73 -15.99 0.08
CA ASP A 212 11.86 -17.33 0.68
C ASP A 212 10.58 -17.72 1.42
N ARG A 213 9.91 -16.77 2.06
CA ARG A 213 8.60 -16.94 2.70
C ARG A 213 7.74 -15.71 2.54
N LYS A 214 6.43 -15.94 2.40
CA LYS A 214 5.41 -14.91 2.28
C LYS A 214 4.38 -15.09 3.39
N PHE A 215 3.92 -13.98 3.92
CA PHE A 215 2.89 -13.91 4.96
C PHE A 215 1.78 -12.97 4.53
N THR A 216 0.55 -13.33 4.81
CA THR A 216 -0.63 -12.45 4.58
C THR A 216 -0.86 -11.47 5.72
N GLU A 217 -0.25 -11.72 6.87
CA GLU A 217 -0.36 -10.93 8.09
C GLU A 217 1.02 -10.83 8.74
N LEU A 218 1.20 -9.90 9.68
CA LEU A 218 2.42 -9.83 10.47
C LEU A 218 2.60 -11.13 11.25
N PRO A 219 3.70 -11.88 11.05
CA PRO A 219 3.90 -13.17 11.68
C PRO A 219 4.25 -13.06 13.16
N ASP A 220 3.96 -14.12 13.92
CA ASP A 220 4.49 -14.29 15.26
C ASP A 220 6.01 -14.49 15.21
N LEU A 221 6.74 -13.68 15.95
CA LEU A 221 8.21 -13.71 15.96
C LEU A 221 8.74 -14.74 16.94
N GLN A 222 9.66 -15.59 16.48
CA GLN A 222 10.41 -16.52 17.33
C GLN A 222 11.91 -16.34 17.15
N GLY A 223 12.66 -16.36 18.27
CA GLY A 223 14.11 -16.24 18.23
C GLY A 223 14.59 -14.83 17.89
N VAL A 224 13.89 -13.80 18.40
CA VAL A 224 14.30 -12.41 18.22
C VAL A 224 15.68 -12.20 18.83
N ILE A 225 16.64 -11.80 17.99
CA ILE A 225 17.98 -11.43 18.39
C ILE A 225 18.21 -10.01 17.90
N GLN A 226 18.37 -9.08 18.84
CA GLN A 226 18.71 -7.69 18.56
C GLN A 226 20.22 -7.49 18.61
N SER A 227 20.72 -6.54 17.83
CA SER A 227 22.15 -6.18 17.83
C SER A 227 22.31 -4.67 17.80
N ASP A 228 22.69 -4.11 18.94
CA ASP A 228 22.98 -2.68 19.06
C ASP A 228 24.12 -2.25 18.13
N GLU A 229 25.12 -3.12 17.94
CA GLU A 229 26.21 -2.86 17.00
C GLU A 229 25.69 -2.72 15.56
N TRP A 230 24.75 -3.58 15.16
CA TRP A 230 24.16 -3.53 13.83
C TRP A 230 23.36 -2.24 13.63
N ILE A 231 22.53 -1.87 14.59
CA ILE A 231 21.76 -0.62 14.57
C ILE A 231 22.69 0.59 14.55
N ALA A 232 23.72 0.61 15.41
CA ALA A 232 24.70 1.69 15.48
C ALA A 232 25.45 1.88 14.16
N LYS A 233 25.72 0.79 13.44
CA LYS A 233 26.37 0.85 12.12
C LYS A 233 25.49 1.56 11.10
N TRP A 234 24.19 1.28 11.08
CA TRP A 234 23.23 1.96 10.21
C TRP A 234 23.09 3.44 10.56
N ASN A 235 22.94 3.75 11.85
CA ASN A 235 22.83 5.12 12.34
C ASN A 235 24.06 5.96 11.96
N LYS A 236 25.26 5.41 12.10
CA LYS A 236 26.50 6.10 11.73
C LYS A 236 26.56 6.48 10.26
N VAL A 237 26.07 5.64 9.36
CA VAL A 237 26.01 5.94 7.92
C VAL A 237 24.92 6.98 7.64
N SER A 238 23.75 6.81 8.25
CA SER A 238 22.64 7.74 8.15
C SER A 238 23.02 9.16 8.61
N GLU A 239 23.71 9.30 9.76
CA GLU A 239 24.17 10.59 10.27
C GLU A 239 25.15 11.29 9.31
N ARG A 240 26.02 10.54 8.64
CA ARG A 240 26.91 11.10 7.63
C ARG A 240 26.14 11.58 6.42
N ALA A 241 25.16 10.80 5.93
CA ALA A 241 24.30 11.20 4.84
C ALA A 241 23.49 12.44 5.20
N GLN A 242 22.95 12.49 6.41
CA GLN A 242 22.18 13.63 6.90
C GLN A 242 22.99 14.92 6.93
N LYS A 243 24.26 14.88 7.36
CA LYS A 243 25.15 16.06 7.33
C LYS A 243 25.37 16.57 5.90
N LEU A 244 25.60 15.67 4.95
CA LEU A 244 25.81 16.03 3.54
C LEU A 244 24.50 16.58 2.93
N ILE A 245 23.37 15.93 3.16
CA ILE A 245 22.07 16.38 2.66
C ILE A 245 21.67 17.71 3.32
N GLY A 246 21.98 17.88 4.61
CA GLY A 246 21.75 19.13 5.34
C GLY A 246 22.51 20.33 4.75
N SER A 247 23.68 20.10 4.14
CA SER A 247 24.50 21.16 3.51
C SER A 247 24.06 21.51 2.08
N LEU A 248 23.11 20.77 1.50
CA LEU A 248 22.56 21.12 0.18
C LEU A 248 21.79 22.45 0.28
N ASP A 249 22.01 23.32 -0.68
CA ASP A 249 21.38 24.63 -0.80
C ASP A 249 20.83 24.85 -2.21
N GLY A 250 20.25 26.05 -2.42
CA GLY A 250 19.69 26.45 -3.70
C GLY A 250 18.31 25.81 -4.00
N TRP A 251 17.83 26.06 -5.21
CA TRP A 251 16.54 25.59 -5.69
C TRP A 251 16.69 24.29 -6.49
N ASN A 252 16.50 23.15 -5.82
CA ASN A 252 16.58 21.81 -6.45
C ASN A 252 15.64 20.83 -5.74
N GLU A 253 15.39 19.69 -6.33
CA GLU A 253 14.42 18.69 -5.87
C GLU A 253 14.72 18.18 -4.46
N ALA A 254 15.99 17.99 -4.12
CA ALA A 254 16.42 17.52 -2.81
C ALA A 254 16.06 18.53 -1.70
N VAL A 255 16.35 19.81 -1.94
CA VAL A 255 16.04 20.90 -1.00
C VAL A 255 14.53 21.10 -0.89
N ILE A 256 13.79 21.03 -2.00
CA ILE A 256 12.33 21.13 -2.02
C ILE A 256 11.72 20.00 -1.18
N ALA A 257 12.07 18.75 -1.44
CA ALA A 257 11.52 17.59 -0.71
C ALA A 257 11.83 17.68 0.79
N ARG A 258 13.09 18.00 1.15
CA ARG A 258 13.50 18.19 2.54
C ARG A 258 12.72 19.31 3.21
N THR A 259 12.54 20.45 2.53
CA THR A 259 11.85 21.62 3.09
C THR A 259 10.37 21.31 3.31
N ILE A 260 9.68 20.73 2.33
CA ILE A 260 8.28 20.31 2.47
C ILE A 260 8.13 19.35 3.65
N ALA A 261 8.96 18.31 3.71
CA ALA A 261 8.93 17.33 4.78
C ALA A 261 9.14 17.93 6.17
N ALA A 262 10.01 18.95 6.27
CA ALA A 262 10.32 19.62 7.54
C ALA A 262 9.25 20.64 7.99
N THR A 263 8.53 21.26 7.04
CA THR A 263 7.63 22.38 7.32
C THR A 263 6.15 22.02 7.29
N ILE A 264 5.79 20.89 6.65
CA ILE A 264 4.39 20.46 6.59
C ILE A 264 3.86 20.22 8.01
N PRO A 265 2.70 20.80 8.39
CA PRO A 265 2.16 20.62 9.74
C PRO A 265 1.74 19.19 10.03
N ASP A 266 1.76 18.80 11.32
CA ASP A 266 1.18 17.53 11.76
C ASP A 266 -0.33 17.48 11.49
N ASN A 267 -0.88 16.31 11.40
CA ASN A 267 -2.29 16.01 11.07
C ASN A 267 -2.75 16.56 9.72
N THR A 268 -1.82 16.70 8.76
CA THR A 268 -2.12 17.05 7.37
C THR A 268 -1.96 15.87 6.45
N ALA A 269 -2.53 15.97 5.25
CA ALA A 269 -2.39 14.99 4.18
C ALA A 269 -1.41 15.52 3.13
N LEU A 270 -0.42 14.71 2.76
CA LEU A 270 0.52 14.99 1.67
C LEU A 270 0.28 14.00 0.53
N PHE A 271 -0.16 14.51 -0.61
CA PHE A 271 -0.24 13.72 -1.85
C PHE A 271 1.05 13.88 -2.65
N VAL A 272 1.74 12.79 -2.87
CA VAL A 272 3.03 12.76 -3.56
C VAL A 272 2.87 12.05 -4.89
N SER A 273 3.19 12.70 -6.00
CA SER A 273 3.19 12.05 -7.30
C SER A 273 4.20 10.90 -7.33
N SER A 274 3.82 9.81 -7.99
CA SER A 274 4.71 8.70 -8.28
C SER A 274 5.95 9.15 -9.08
N SER A 275 6.92 8.24 -9.28
CA SER A 275 8.17 8.49 -10.02
C SER A 275 9.20 9.31 -9.22
N ARG A 276 9.54 10.53 -9.61
CA ARG A 276 10.60 11.32 -8.98
C ARG A 276 10.22 11.87 -7.60
N PRO A 277 9.05 12.50 -7.41
CA PRO A 277 8.70 13.13 -6.14
C PRO A 277 8.70 12.19 -4.94
N ILE A 278 8.14 10.96 -5.07
CA ILE A 278 8.15 9.98 -3.98
C ILE A 278 9.57 9.53 -3.63
N ARG A 279 10.44 9.37 -4.64
CA ARG A 279 11.85 9.00 -4.41
C ARG A 279 12.65 10.13 -3.79
N ASP A 280 12.33 11.37 -4.11
CA ASP A 280 12.97 12.53 -3.50
C ASP A 280 12.50 12.69 -2.04
N LEU A 281 11.24 12.41 -1.73
CA LEU A 281 10.75 12.34 -0.36
C LEU A 281 11.48 11.24 0.43
N GLU A 282 11.53 10.01 -0.09
CA GLU A 282 12.26 8.88 0.50
C GLU A 282 13.74 9.22 0.75
N GLY A 283 14.38 9.85 -0.24
CA GLY A 283 15.82 10.13 -0.20
C GLY A 283 16.22 11.31 0.67
N PHE A 284 15.44 12.36 0.71
CA PHE A 284 15.85 13.64 1.28
C PHE A 284 15.04 14.10 2.50
N ALA A 285 13.87 13.51 2.78
CA ALA A 285 13.16 13.80 3.99
C ALA A 285 13.84 13.19 5.22
N HIS A 286 13.77 13.90 6.35
CA HIS A 286 14.12 13.31 7.64
C HIS A 286 12.90 12.59 8.22
N PRO A 287 13.07 11.36 8.73
CA PRO A 287 11.97 10.61 9.33
C PRO A 287 11.29 11.36 10.47
N ARG A 288 9.96 11.36 10.43
CA ARG A 288 9.11 11.93 11.49
C ARG A 288 7.74 11.26 11.43
N GLY A 289 6.90 11.46 12.43
CA GLY A 289 5.50 11.06 12.41
C GLY A 289 4.57 12.24 12.11
N GLY A 290 3.28 11.96 12.11
CA GLY A 290 2.21 12.97 12.16
C GLY A 290 1.70 13.46 10.81
N VAL A 291 2.20 12.98 9.68
CA VAL A 291 1.71 13.33 8.34
C VAL A 291 1.13 12.11 7.65
N HIS A 292 -0.04 12.24 7.06
CA HIS A 292 -0.67 11.19 6.25
C HIS A 292 -0.18 11.32 4.81
N THR A 293 0.73 10.46 4.38
CA THR A 293 1.30 10.49 3.02
C THR A 293 0.56 9.53 2.11
N TYR A 294 0.22 9.98 0.91
CA TYR A 294 -0.44 9.22 -0.16
C TYR A 294 0.39 9.34 -1.45
N ALA A 295 0.66 8.20 -2.14
CA ALA A 295 1.41 8.15 -3.41
C ALA A 295 0.86 7.13 -4.39
#